data_7185719b7417c958016266139e547e30
#
_entry.id   7185719b7417c958016266139e547e30
#
_cell.length_a   1.000
_cell.length_b   1.000
_cell.length_c   1.000
_cell.angle_alpha   90.00
_cell.angle_beta   90.00
_cell.angle_gamma   90.00
#
_symmetry.space_group_name_H-M   'P 1'
#
loop_
_entity.id
_entity.type
_entity.pdbx_description
1 polymer ?
#
loop_
_entity_poly.entity_id
_entity_poly.type
_entity_poly.pdbx_seq_one_letter_code
_entity_poly.pdbx_strand_id
1 'polypeptide(L)'
;MKKLILVSLLLMGTFTMVHAQQKYQHMLRHVVMFGWKEGTDTASINKIVNAFRALPSQIDLIKGLEWGTNNSPEKLNQGLTHCFFLSFTSEKDRDAYLVHPAHKAFVASLVPAPEKVTVLDYWSEK
;
A
#
# COMPACT_ATOMS: atom_id res chain seq x y z
N MET A 1 20.68 -31.32 31.68
CA MET A 1 19.26 -30.87 31.60
C MET A 1 19.11 -29.40 31.26
N LYS A 2 19.88 -28.48 31.84
CA LYS A 2 19.78 -27.03 31.50
C LYS A 2 20.11 -26.66 30.04
N LYS A 3 21.01 -27.41 29.37
CA LYS A 3 21.38 -27.17 27.97
C LYS A 3 20.33 -27.59 26.93
N LEU A 4 19.49 -28.59 27.25
CA LEU A 4 18.41 -29.03 26.36
C LEU A 4 17.25 -28.01 26.29
N ILE A 5 16.97 -27.32 27.40
CA ILE A 5 15.89 -26.31 27.47
C ILE A 5 16.24 -25.07 26.63
N LEU A 6 17.53 -24.64 26.59
CA LEU A 6 17.97 -23.53 25.79
C LEU A 6 17.84 -23.79 24.26
N VAL A 7 18.13 -25.02 23.82
CA VAL A 7 18.01 -25.40 22.40
C VAL A 7 16.55 -25.45 21.95
N SER A 8 15.64 -25.91 22.81
CA SER A 8 14.21 -25.95 22.47
C SER A 8 13.58 -24.55 22.37
N LEU A 9 14.01 -23.61 23.21
CA LEU A 9 13.54 -22.21 23.11
C LEU A 9 14.04 -21.51 21.83
N LEU A 10 15.26 -21.81 21.39
CA LEU A 10 15.82 -21.25 20.16
C LEU A 10 15.10 -21.78 18.91
N LEU A 11 14.70 -23.07 18.90
CA LEU A 11 13.93 -23.67 17.81
C LEU A 11 12.49 -23.12 17.72
N MET A 12 11.85 -22.80 18.84
CA MET A 12 10.51 -22.21 18.85
C MET A 12 10.51 -20.77 18.31
N GLY A 13 11.55 -19.98 18.59
CA GLY A 13 11.66 -18.61 18.09
C GLY A 13 11.83 -18.51 16.58
N THR A 14 12.51 -19.47 15.96
CA THR A 14 12.73 -19.48 14.51
C THR A 14 11.47 -19.90 13.73
N PHE A 15 10.63 -20.75 14.29
CA PHE A 15 9.41 -21.24 13.66
C PHE A 15 8.33 -20.14 13.51
N THR A 16 8.22 -19.24 14.48
CA THR A 16 7.28 -18.11 14.45
C THR A 16 7.67 -17.04 13.43
N MET A 17 8.96 -16.79 13.23
CA MET A 17 9.46 -15.83 12.24
C MET A 17 9.18 -16.28 10.80
N VAL A 18 9.34 -17.56 10.49
CA VAL A 18 9.08 -18.13 9.15
C VAL A 18 7.61 -18.01 8.78
N HIS A 19 6.67 -18.23 9.72
CA HIS A 19 5.24 -18.12 9.46
C HIS A 19 4.78 -16.67 9.22
N ALA A 20 5.37 -15.70 9.93
CA ALA A 20 5.05 -14.29 9.72
C ALA A 20 5.50 -13.82 8.32
N GLN A 21 6.65 -14.24 7.85
CA GLN A 21 7.18 -13.90 6.53
C GLN A 21 6.39 -14.55 5.39
N GLN A 22 5.84 -15.74 5.60
CA GLN A 22 5.05 -16.47 4.61
C GLN A 22 3.66 -15.84 4.39
N LYS A 23 3.10 -15.16 5.38
CA LYS A 23 1.77 -14.52 5.32
C LYS A 23 1.70 -13.37 4.30
N TYR A 24 2.83 -12.76 3.96
CA TYR A 24 2.90 -11.61 3.03
C TYR A 24 3.40 -11.97 1.63
N GLN A 25 3.72 -13.24 1.36
CA GLN A 25 4.40 -13.64 0.13
C GLN A 25 3.50 -13.79 -1.10
N HIS A 26 2.20 -13.93 -0.93
CA HIS A 26 1.28 -14.07 -2.06
C HIS A 26 0.04 -13.21 -1.81
N MET A 27 0.19 -11.94 -2.10
CA MET A 27 -0.90 -10.96 -1.97
C MET A 27 -1.07 -10.20 -3.27
N LEU A 28 -2.31 -9.86 -3.58
CA LEU A 28 -2.60 -8.94 -4.67
C LEU A 28 -2.14 -7.54 -4.27
N ARG A 29 -1.33 -6.95 -5.13
CA ARG A 29 -0.84 -5.58 -4.97
C ARG A 29 -1.62 -4.65 -5.89
N HIS A 30 -2.04 -3.53 -5.33
CA HIS A 30 -2.70 -2.46 -6.04
C HIS A 30 -1.86 -1.20 -5.84
N VAL A 31 -1.10 -0.84 -6.87
CA VAL A 31 -0.16 0.29 -6.84
C VAL A 31 -0.82 1.46 -7.54
N VAL A 32 -0.97 2.57 -6.82
CA VAL A 32 -1.53 3.81 -7.36
C VAL A 32 -0.48 4.88 -7.30
N MET A 33 -0.18 5.51 -8.43
CA MET A 33 0.79 6.58 -8.51
C MET A 33 0.14 7.87 -9.01
N PHE A 34 0.46 8.99 -8.36
CA PHE A 34 -0.01 10.32 -8.71
C PHE A 34 1.12 11.23 -9.17
N GLY A 35 0.85 12.00 -10.20
CA GLY A 35 1.62 13.18 -10.59
C GLY A 35 0.74 14.42 -10.51
N TRP A 36 1.29 15.52 -10.06
CA TRP A 36 0.59 16.78 -9.86
C TRP A 36 1.01 17.79 -10.91
N LYS A 37 0.09 18.67 -11.26
CA LYS A 37 0.41 19.82 -12.12
C LYS A 37 1.43 20.72 -11.40
N GLU A 38 2.35 21.28 -12.16
CA GLU A 38 3.32 22.23 -11.62
C GLU A 38 2.61 23.40 -10.91
N GLY A 39 3.12 23.77 -9.74
CA GLY A 39 2.50 24.80 -8.90
C GLY A 39 1.32 24.33 -8.06
N THR A 40 0.95 23.06 -8.10
CA THR A 40 -0.08 22.55 -7.19
C THR A 40 0.35 22.76 -5.74
N ASP A 41 -0.54 23.34 -4.95
CA ASP A 41 -0.30 23.66 -3.54
C ASP A 41 -0.04 22.42 -2.69
N THR A 42 1.06 22.45 -1.94
CA THR A 42 1.50 21.34 -1.09
C THR A 42 0.48 20.97 -0.01
N ALA A 43 -0.25 21.95 0.54
CA ALA A 43 -1.26 21.68 1.56
C ALA A 43 -2.43 20.88 0.96
N SER A 44 -2.83 21.20 -0.26
CA SER A 44 -3.86 20.45 -1.00
C SER A 44 -3.40 19.02 -1.31
N ILE A 45 -2.15 18.83 -1.74
CA ILE A 45 -1.55 17.50 -1.96
C ILE A 45 -1.57 16.71 -0.65
N ASN A 46 -1.10 17.29 0.45
CA ASN A 46 -1.06 16.63 1.76
C ASN A 46 -2.46 16.23 2.26
N LYS A 47 -3.49 17.03 1.97
CA LYS A 47 -4.87 16.68 2.30
C LYS A 47 -5.29 15.40 1.58
N ILE A 48 -4.99 15.26 0.31
CA ILE A 48 -5.29 14.07 -0.50
C ILE A 48 -4.49 12.86 0.00
N VAL A 49 -3.19 13.04 0.27
CA VAL A 49 -2.33 11.99 0.83
C VAL A 49 -2.89 11.48 2.16
N ASN A 50 -3.30 12.37 3.06
CA ASN A 50 -3.85 11.99 4.34
C ASN A 50 -5.21 11.28 4.20
N ALA A 51 -6.06 11.71 3.27
CA ALA A 51 -7.32 11.04 2.97
C ALA A 51 -7.09 9.63 2.41
N PHE A 52 -6.09 9.43 1.53
CA PHE A 52 -5.72 8.11 1.05
C PHE A 52 -5.24 7.20 2.18
N ARG A 53 -4.36 7.72 3.04
CA ARG A 53 -3.81 6.99 4.19
C ARG A 53 -4.88 6.59 5.22
N ALA A 54 -6.00 7.29 5.25
CA ALA A 54 -7.11 6.97 6.15
C ALA A 54 -8.02 5.83 5.63
N LEU A 55 -7.89 5.41 4.37
CA LEU A 55 -8.75 4.37 3.78
C LEU A 55 -8.71 3.03 4.54
N PRO A 56 -7.56 2.51 5.03
CA PRO A 56 -7.54 1.26 5.76
C PRO A 56 -8.37 1.26 7.04
N SER A 57 -8.56 2.41 7.68
CA SER A 57 -9.43 2.54 8.86
C SER A 57 -10.93 2.51 8.52
N GLN A 58 -11.28 2.66 7.25
CA GLN A 58 -12.65 2.72 6.75
C GLN A 58 -13.01 1.48 5.91
N ILE A 59 -12.02 0.73 5.43
CA ILE A 59 -12.18 -0.39 4.49
C ILE A 59 -11.33 -1.56 4.97
N ASP A 60 -11.93 -2.50 5.68
CA ASP A 60 -11.27 -3.68 6.25
C ASP A 60 -10.67 -4.64 5.20
N LEU A 61 -11.05 -4.47 3.93
CA LEU A 61 -10.50 -5.26 2.82
C LEU A 61 -9.03 -4.94 2.55
N ILE A 62 -8.57 -3.73 2.89
CA ILE A 62 -7.18 -3.32 2.75
C ILE A 62 -6.36 -3.98 3.87
N LYS A 63 -5.46 -4.89 3.51
CA LYS A 63 -4.61 -5.64 4.46
C LYS A 63 -3.28 -4.97 4.73
N GLY A 64 -2.90 -4.02 3.92
CA GLY A 64 -1.70 -3.21 4.08
C GLY A 64 -1.74 -2.00 3.17
N LEU A 65 -1.20 -0.90 3.65
CA LEU A 65 -0.96 0.31 2.88
C LEU A 65 0.41 0.86 3.29
N GLU A 66 1.25 1.07 2.30
CA GLU A 66 2.44 1.91 2.42
C GLU A 66 2.43 2.97 1.32
N TRP A 67 3.16 4.05 1.53
CA TRP A 67 3.23 5.14 0.56
C TRP A 67 4.55 5.88 0.67
N GLY A 68 4.88 6.61 -0.37
CA GLY A 68 6.07 7.45 -0.39
C GLY A 68 6.10 8.40 -1.58
N THR A 69 7.09 9.28 -1.56
CA THR A 69 7.39 10.18 -2.67
C THR A 69 8.60 9.68 -3.45
N ASN A 70 8.62 9.97 -4.75
CA ASN A 70 9.73 9.60 -5.61
C ASN A 70 11.03 10.31 -5.19
N ASN A 71 12.08 9.53 -5.02
CA ASN A 71 13.45 10.00 -4.76
C ASN A 71 14.48 9.39 -5.72
N SER A 72 14.02 8.75 -6.81
CA SER A 72 14.92 8.13 -7.79
C SER A 72 15.76 9.17 -8.51
N PRO A 73 17.10 9.01 -8.56
CA PRO A 73 17.99 9.87 -9.31
C PRO A 73 17.92 9.64 -10.84
N GLU A 74 17.26 8.56 -11.30
CA GLU A 74 17.21 8.17 -12.72
C GLU A 74 16.34 9.10 -13.57
N LYS A 75 15.44 9.88 -12.95
CA LYS A 75 14.52 10.81 -13.63
C LYS A 75 13.59 10.13 -14.64
N LEU A 76 13.22 8.88 -14.41
CA LEU A 76 12.36 8.07 -15.28
C LEU A 76 10.90 8.01 -14.79
N ASN A 77 10.57 8.78 -13.76
CA ASN A 77 9.25 8.78 -13.11
C ASN A 77 8.14 9.46 -13.92
N GLN A 78 8.44 10.07 -15.06
CA GLN A 78 7.47 10.70 -15.99
C GLN A 78 6.48 11.66 -15.33
N GLY A 79 6.90 12.34 -14.26
CA GLY A 79 6.08 13.29 -13.49
C GLY A 79 5.24 12.63 -12.38
N LEU A 80 5.31 11.31 -12.21
CA LEU A 80 4.71 10.62 -11.07
C LEU A 80 5.58 10.83 -9.83
N THR A 81 5.01 11.38 -8.78
CA THR A 81 5.75 11.81 -7.58
C THR A 81 5.33 11.12 -6.30
N HIS A 82 4.11 10.58 -6.25
CA HIS A 82 3.56 9.91 -5.08
C HIS A 82 3.16 8.49 -5.46
N CYS A 83 3.50 7.53 -4.61
CA CYS A 83 3.17 6.14 -4.79
C CYS A 83 2.45 5.63 -3.54
N PHE A 84 1.32 4.95 -3.74
CA PHE A 84 0.56 4.25 -2.73
C PHE A 84 0.50 2.78 -3.11
N PHE A 85 0.83 1.92 -2.16
CA PHE A 85 0.96 0.50 -2.37
C PHE A 85 0.03 -0.23 -1.41
N LEU A 86 -1.07 -0.76 -1.94
CA LEU A 86 -2.07 -1.47 -1.17
C LEU A 86 -1.94 -2.98 -1.35
N SER A 87 -2.38 -3.72 -0.36
CA SER A 87 -2.38 -5.18 -0.36
C SER A 87 -3.77 -5.72 -0.07
N PHE A 88 -4.19 -6.70 -0.87
CA PHE A 88 -5.46 -7.43 -0.73
C PHE A 88 -5.20 -8.93 -0.71
N THR A 89 -6.12 -9.70 -0.11
CA THR A 89 -6.03 -11.16 -0.08
C THR A 89 -6.58 -11.82 -1.35
N SER A 90 -7.39 -11.09 -2.13
CA SER A 90 -8.00 -11.60 -3.36
C SER A 90 -8.36 -10.48 -4.34
N GLU A 91 -8.56 -10.83 -5.60
CA GLU A 91 -9.13 -9.92 -6.60
C GLU A 91 -10.55 -9.49 -6.22
N LYS A 92 -11.33 -10.40 -5.65
CA LYS A 92 -12.67 -10.09 -5.15
C LYS A 92 -12.65 -8.97 -4.10
N ASP A 93 -11.69 -9.00 -3.18
CA ASP A 93 -11.53 -7.94 -2.17
C ASP A 93 -11.12 -6.62 -2.80
N ARG A 94 -10.19 -6.63 -3.76
CA ARG A 94 -9.80 -5.44 -4.52
C ARG A 94 -11.00 -4.88 -5.29
N ASP A 95 -11.79 -5.71 -5.97
CA ASP A 95 -12.95 -5.28 -6.73
C ASP A 95 -14.02 -4.69 -5.81
N ALA A 96 -14.26 -5.29 -4.65
CA ALA A 96 -15.15 -4.75 -3.63
C ALA A 96 -14.65 -3.41 -3.05
N TYR A 97 -13.33 -3.25 -2.88
CA TYR A 97 -12.71 -1.98 -2.51
C TYR A 97 -13.00 -0.88 -3.54
N LEU A 98 -12.87 -1.17 -4.83
CA LEU A 98 -13.06 -0.18 -5.90
C LEU A 98 -14.49 0.41 -5.90
N VAL A 99 -15.49 -0.37 -5.51
CA VAL A 99 -16.89 0.07 -5.42
C VAL A 99 -17.33 0.48 -4.01
N HIS A 100 -16.45 0.36 -3.03
CA HIS A 100 -16.74 0.69 -1.64
C HIS A 100 -17.11 2.18 -1.48
N PRO A 101 -18.13 2.53 -0.69
CA PRO A 101 -18.55 3.93 -0.50
C PRO A 101 -17.44 4.86 -0.05
N ALA A 102 -16.56 4.43 0.87
CA ALA A 102 -15.43 5.23 1.33
C ALA A 102 -14.39 5.47 0.22
N HIS A 103 -14.12 4.48 -0.66
CA HIS A 103 -13.25 4.67 -1.82
C HIS A 103 -13.87 5.65 -2.81
N LYS A 104 -15.16 5.53 -3.12
CA LYS A 104 -15.87 6.48 -4.00
C LYS A 104 -15.85 7.90 -3.44
N ALA A 105 -16.07 8.06 -2.13
CA ALA A 105 -15.98 9.36 -1.47
C ALA A 105 -14.55 9.95 -1.55
N PHE A 106 -13.52 9.12 -1.35
CA PHE A 106 -12.13 9.51 -1.53
C PHE A 106 -11.88 10.01 -2.97
N VAL A 107 -12.28 9.24 -3.99
CA VAL A 107 -12.10 9.63 -5.40
C VAL A 107 -12.80 10.95 -5.71
N ALA A 108 -14.03 11.14 -5.19
CA ALA A 108 -14.77 12.40 -5.34
C ALA A 108 -14.09 13.59 -4.63
N SER A 109 -13.27 13.34 -3.62
CA SER A 109 -12.55 14.37 -2.86
C SER A 109 -11.22 14.81 -3.48
N LEU A 110 -10.80 14.23 -4.61
CA LEU A 110 -9.54 14.57 -5.30
C LEU A 110 -9.63 15.97 -5.94
N VAL A 111 -9.46 17.00 -5.12
CA VAL A 111 -9.47 18.40 -5.55
C VAL A 111 -8.25 19.11 -4.92
N PRO A 112 -7.31 19.60 -5.74
CA PRO A 112 -7.23 19.45 -7.20
C PRO A 112 -6.98 17.99 -7.62
N ALA A 113 -7.54 17.58 -8.74
CA ALA A 113 -7.29 16.23 -9.25
C ALA A 113 -5.81 16.07 -9.64
N PRO A 114 -5.20 14.90 -9.43
CA PRO A 114 -3.89 14.61 -10.00
C PRO A 114 -3.90 14.78 -11.51
N GLU A 115 -2.83 15.36 -12.05
CA GLU A 115 -2.66 15.50 -13.52
C GLU A 115 -2.42 14.14 -14.19
N LYS A 116 -1.73 13.25 -13.46
CA LYS A 116 -1.42 11.88 -13.89
C LYS A 116 -1.81 10.89 -12.83
N VAL A 117 -2.46 9.83 -13.25
CA VAL A 117 -2.77 8.68 -12.40
C VAL A 117 -2.34 7.42 -13.14
N THR A 118 -1.56 6.59 -12.47
CA THR A 118 -1.20 5.26 -12.96
C THR A 118 -1.60 4.23 -11.92
N VAL A 119 -2.27 3.17 -12.37
CA VAL A 119 -2.65 2.04 -11.51
C VAL A 119 -2.06 0.78 -12.11
N LEU A 120 -1.46 -0.04 -11.26
CA LEU A 120 -0.90 -1.34 -11.61
C LEU A 120 -1.30 -2.37 -10.55
N ASP A 121 -1.87 -3.48 -11.00
CA ASP A 121 -2.23 -4.61 -10.15
C ASP A 121 -1.39 -5.83 -10.53
N TYR A 122 -0.91 -6.56 -9.51
CA TYR A 122 -0.20 -7.82 -9.71
C TYR A 122 -0.25 -8.70 -8.46
N TRP A 123 -0.14 -10.01 -8.66
CA TRP A 123 0.13 -10.93 -7.58
C TRP A 123 1.63 -10.91 -7.25
N SER A 124 1.96 -10.77 -5.96
CA SER A 124 3.36 -10.86 -5.55
C SER A 124 3.87 -12.29 -5.76
N GLU A 125 4.95 -12.41 -6.54
CA GLU A 125 5.66 -13.66 -6.77
C GLU A 125 6.90 -13.76 -5.89
N LYS A 126 7.47 -14.98 -5.78
CA LYS A 126 8.70 -15.22 -4.99
C LYS A 126 9.93 -14.83 -5.77
#